data_7c69a4d309f287c2ba8f249ce1b6ef7a
#
_entry.id   7c69a4d309f287c2ba8f249ce1b6ef7a
#
_cell.length_a   1.000
_cell.length_b   1.000
_cell.length_c   1.000
_cell.angle_alpha   90.00
_cell.angle_beta   90.00
_cell.angle_gamma   90.00
#
_symmetry.space_group_name_H-M   'P 1'
#
loop_
_entity.id
_entity.type
_entity.pdbx_description
1 polymer ?
#
loop_
_entity_poly.entity_id
_entity_poly.type
_entity_poly.pdbx_seq_one_letter_code
_entity_poly.pdbx_strand_id
1 'polypeptide(L)'
;MANKHLSEDEIQYTVDVKTAKAQQEIHKLENQSASLRNENKQRLQQMIKLEASGKKETEQYKKLAASYKDTGRQIKDLTSRIQEQTRSLDTNAMTMSQLRKQSKSLQKELDNVSKSLNPKLYEQLESRLQAVNSRMEELRISAKGVKESLINQSSLNFMTGSVLAKGAELAGSKLRDLSDTITD
;
A
#
# COMPACT_ATOMS: atom_id res chain seq x y z
N MET A 1 -44.28 8.22 7.40
CA MET A 1 -43.04 8.14 6.59
C MET A 1 -42.64 6.69 6.48
N ALA A 2 -42.69 6.11 5.27
CA ALA A 2 -42.38 4.71 5.06
C ALA A 2 -40.84 4.48 5.21
N ASN A 3 -40.46 3.67 6.17
CA ASN A 3 -39.10 3.15 6.26
C ASN A 3 -38.85 2.26 5.04
N LYS A 4 -38.11 2.75 4.07
CA LYS A 4 -37.68 1.96 2.92
C LYS A 4 -36.69 0.90 3.43
N HIS A 5 -37.15 -0.33 3.57
CA HIS A 5 -36.30 -1.46 3.89
C HIS A 5 -35.47 -1.76 2.62
N LEU A 6 -34.19 -1.49 2.66
CA LEU A 6 -33.25 -1.84 1.58
C LEU A 6 -33.03 -3.35 1.59
N SER A 7 -32.95 -3.98 0.43
CA SER A 7 -32.56 -5.39 0.32
C SER A 7 -31.09 -5.59 0.70
N GLU A 8 -30.70 -6.81 1.07
CA GLU A 8 -29.29 -7.12 1.38
C GLU A 8 -28.36 -6.78 0.21
N ASP A 9 -28.79 -7.02 -1.02
CA ASP A 9 -28.05 -6.69 -2.24
C ASP A 9 -27.89 -5.18 -2.43
N GLU A 10 -28.94 -4.38 -2.15
CA GLU A 10 -28.89 -2.91 -2.21
C GLU A 10 -27.97 -2.34 -1.12
N ILE A 11 -27.96 -2.96 0.06
CA ILE A 11 -27.06 -2.59 1.17
C ILE A 11 -25.61 -2.92 0.77
N GLN A 12 -25.34 -4.12 0.28
CA GLN A 12 -24.03 -4.57 -0.18
C GLN A 12 -23.46 -3.65 -1.26
N TYR A 13 -24.25 -3.39 -2.32
CA TYR A 13 -23.86 -2.48 -3.41
C TYR A 13 -23.55 -1.06 -2.91
N THR A 14 -24.36 -0.54 -1.99
CA THR A 14 -24.16 0.79 -1.43
C THR A 14 -22.90 0.87 -0.58
N VAL A 15 -22.58 -0.18 0.18
CA VAL A 15 -21.33 -0.29 0.97
C VAL A 15 -20.11 -0.36 0.04
N ASP A 16 -20.16 -1.18 -0.99
CA ASP A 16 -19.05 -1.34 -1.94
C ASP A 16 -18.72 -0.03 -2.67
N VAL A 17 -19.74 0.70 -3.14
CA VAL A 17 -19.56 2.00 -3.81
C VAL A 17 -18.98 3.06 -2.86
N LYS A 18 -19.47 3.13 -1.60
CA LYS A 18 -18.93 4.06 -0.60
C LYS A 18 -17.46 3.73 -0.26
N THR A 19 -17.16 2.45 -0.13
CA THR A 19 -15.81 1.96 0.13
C THR A 19 -14.84 2.29 -1.00
N ALA A 20 -15.25 2.06 -2.26
CA ALA A 20 -14.43 2.40 -3.43
C ALA A 20 -14.12 3.90 -3.51
N LYS A 21 -15.12 4.76 -3.25
CA LYS A 21 -14.93 6.22 -3.19
C LYS A 21 -13.97 6.62 -2.06
N ALA A 22 -14.13 6.07 -0.87
CA ALA A 22 -13.26 6.36 0.27
C ALA A 22 -11.81 5.92 -0.02
N GLN A 23 -11.61 4.77 -0.65
CA GLN A 23 -10.28 4.31 -1.08
C GLN A 23 -9.65 5.25 -2.11
N GLN A 24 -10.40 5.74 -3.09
CA GLN A 24 -9.92 6.71 -4.06
C GLN A 24 -9.51 8.03 -3.40
N GLU A 25 -10.30 8.53 -2.44
CA GLU A 25 -9.95 9.74 -1.69
C GLU A 25 -8.70 9.56 -0.84
N ILE A 26 -8.58 8.44 -0.13
CA ILE A 26 -7.36 8.12 0.64
C ILE A 26 -6.14 8.10 -0.28
N HIS A 27 -6.23 7.42 -1.42
CA HIS A 27 -5.13 7.36 -2.40
C HIS A 27 -4.74 8.76 -2.90
N LYS A 28 -5.73 9.62 -3.18
CA LYS A 28 -5.48 11.01 -3.58
C LYS A 28 -4.74 11.79 -2.50
N LEU A 29 -5.16 11.68 -1.24
CA LEU A 29 -4.51 12.32 -0.10
C LEU A 29 -3.09 11.78 0.13
N GLU A 30 -2.88 10.47 -0.03
CA GLU A 30 -1.56 9.85 0.07
C GLU A 30 -0.60 10.38 -1.00
N ASN A 31 -1.05 10.52 -2.25
CA ASN A 31 -0.26 11.08 -3.34
C ASN A 31 0.09 12.56 -3.08
N GLN A 32 -0.86 13.36 -2.61
CA GLN A 32 -0.60 14.75 -2.22
C GLN A 32 0.42 14.83 -1.09
N SER A 33 0.28 13.98 -0.06
CA SER A 33 1.22 13.92 1.05
C SER A 33 2.63 13.51 0.60
N ALA A 34 2.74 12.57 -0.34
CA ALA A 34 4.02 12.13 -0.91
C ALA A 34 4.71 13.25 -1.71
N SER A 35 3.96 14.00 -2.53
CA SER A 35 4.48 15.17 -3.26
C SER A 35 5.02 16.23 -2.30
N LEU A 36 4.23 16.63 -1.32
CA LEU A 36 4.64 17.63 -0.33
C LEU A 36 5.86 17.20 0.49
N ARG A 37 5.98 15.92 0.83
CA ARG A 37 7.18 15.37 1.51
C ARG A 37 8.41 15.47 0.64
N ASN A 38 8.29 15.19 -0.66
CA ASN A 38 9.41 15.33 -1.60
C ASN A 38 9.84 16.78 -1.75
N GLU A 39 8.90 17.70 -1.93
CA GLU A 39 9.18 19.13 -1.96
C GLU A 39 9.85 19.62 -0.68
N ASN A 40 9.35 19.17 0.47
CA ASN A 40 9.91 19.56 1.77
C ASN A 40 11.34 19.02 1.95
N LYS A 41 11.62 17.83 1.46
CA LYS A 41 12.97 17.27 1.42
C LYS A 41 13.93 18.12 0.56
N GLN A 42 13.46 18.56 -0.61
CA GLN A 42 14.25 19.45 -1.49
C GLN A 42 14.53 20.81 -0.82
N ARG A 43 13.52 21.42 -0.17
CA ARG A 43 13.69 22.67 0.58
C ARG A 43 14.72 22.50 1.71
N LEU A 44 14.63 21.41 2.46
CA LEU A 44 15.62 21.10 3.51
C LEU A 44 17.03 21.00 2.94
N GLN A 45 17.22 20.32 1.81
CA GLN A 45 18.55 20.23 1.16
C GLN A 45 19.07 21.61 0.72
N GLN A 46 18.21 22.47 0.21
CA GLN A 46 18.59 23.85 -0.15
C GLN A 46 18.96 24.68 1.08
N MET A 47 18.22 24.55 2.18
CA MET A 47 18.54 25.22 3.45
C MET A 47 19.89 24.77 3.99
N ILE A 48 20.19 23.45 3.98
CA ILE A 48 21.51 22.92 4.40
C ILE A 48 22.64 23.51 3.55
N LYS A 49 22.46 23.62 2.23
CA LYS A 49 23.47 24.23 1.33
C LYS A 49 23.69 25.72 1.64
N LEU A 50 22.65 26.46 1.90
CA LEU A 50 22.75 27.88 2.28
C LEU A 50 23.44 28.07 3.64
N GLU A 51 23.12 27.22 4.60
CA GLU A 51 23.73 27.21 5.93
C GLU A 51 25.23 26.90 5.84
N ALA A 52 25.62 25.86 5.08
CA ALA A 52 27.01 25.52 4.82
C ALA A 52 27.79 26.63 4.10
N SER A 53 27.09 27.51 3.34
CA SER A 53 27.68 28.67 2.66
C SER A 53 27.68 29.93 3.51
N GLY A 54 27.33 29.88 4.80
CA GLY A 54 27.22 31.03 5.69
C GLY A 54 26.05 31.96 5.39
N LYS A 55 25.06 31.52 4.59
CA LYS A 55 23.92 32.33 4.12
C LYS A 55 22.64 32.13 4.93
N LYS A 56 22.74 31.69 6.19
CA LYS A 56 21.59 31.41 7.07
C LYS A 56 20.71 32.64 7.36
N GLU A 57 21.32 33.83 7.38
CA GLU A 57 20.61 35.09 7.66
C GLU A 57 20.00 35.74 6.41
N THR A 58 20.13 35.11 5.24
CA THR A 58 19.60 35.67 3.99
C THR A 58 18.07 35.54 3.93
N GLU A 59 17.41 36.46 3.22
CA GLU A 59 15.98 36.42 2.95
C GLU A 59 15.58 35.11 2.24
N GLN A 60 16.47 34.58 1.40
CA GLN A 60 16.24 33.30 0.72
C GLN A 60 16.12 32.14 1.73
N TYR A 61 17.01 32.05 2.71
CA TYR A 61 16.95 31.04 3.76
C TYR A 61 15.67 31.19 4.60
N LYS A 62 15.33 32.40 5.01
CA LYS A 62 14.13 32.71 5.80
C LYS A 62 12.84 32.28 5.06
N LYS A 63 12.76 32.60 3.75
CA LYS A 63 11.62 32.16 2.91
C LYS A 63 11.53 30.63 2.78
N LEU A 64 12.66 29.96 2.58
CA LEU A 64 12.70 28.50 2.52
C LEU A 64 12.29 27.87 3.86
N ALA A 65 12.77 28.42 4.97
CA ALA A 65 12.42 27.95 6.31
C ALA A 65 10.93 28.14 6.62
N ALA A 66 10.35 29.26 6.23
CA ALA A 66 8.91 29.50 6.36
C ALA A 66 8.10 28.50 5.52
N SER A 67 8.45 28.30 4.24
CA SER A 67 7.82 27.33 3.36
C SER A 67 7.98 25.89 3.85
N TYR A 68 9.15 25.52 4.39
CA TYR A 68 9.41 24.22 4.99
C TYR A 68 8.46 23.93 6.17
N LYS A 69 8.31 24.92 7.06
CA LYS A 69 7.42 24.84 8.22
C LYS A 69 5.95 24.72 7.82
N ASP A 70 5.53 25.52 6.84
CA ASP A 70 4.15 25.53 6.35
C ASP A 70 3.81 24.19 5.66
N THR A 71 4.67 23.71 4.77
CA THR A 71 4.51 22.38 4.14
C THR A 71 4.48 21.26 5.19
N GLY A 72 5.26 21.39 6.27
CA GLY A 72 5.22 20.46 7.39
C GLY A 72 3.85 20.40 8.07
N ARG A 73 3.18 21.55 8.23
CA ARG A 73 1.80 21.61 8.76
C ARG A 73 0.80 20.95 7.81
N GLN A 74 0.89 21.23 6.52
CA GLN A 74 0.03 20.61 5.49
C GLN A 74 0.18 19.09 5.47
N ILE A 75 1.41 18.55 5.54
CA ILE A 75 1.67 17.12 5.63
C ILE A 75 1.02 16.50 6.88
N LYS A 76 1.08 17.22 8.03
CA LYS A 76 0.45 16.76 9.27
C LYS A 76 -1.08 16.71 9.13
N ASP A 77 -1.69 17.75 8.55
CA ASP A 77 -3.13 17.80 8.29
C ASP A 77 -3.58 16.67 7.36
N LEU A 78 -2.91 16.48 6.22
CA LEU A 78 -3.20 15.37 5.31
C LEU A 78 -3.05 14.02 6.00
N THR A 79 -2.05 13.85 6.85
CA THR A 79 -1.85 12.61 7.60
C THR A 79 -3.01 12.33 8.55
N SER A 80 -3.52 13.36 9.25
CA SER A 80 -4.68 13.24 10.13
C SER A 80 -5.95 12.87 9.34
N ARG A 81 -6.19 13.53 8.21
CA ARG A 81 -7.34 13.23 7.34
C ARG A 81 -7.27 11.80 6.77
N ILE A 82 -6.09 11.34 6.34
CA ILE A 82 -5.89 9.95 5.90
C ILE A 82 -6.23 8.98 7.03
N GLN A 83 -5.81 9.27 8.27
CA GLN A 83 -6.11 8.42 9.43
C GLN A 83 -7.61 8.35 9.71
N GLU A 84 -8.30 9.50 9.71
CA GLU A 84 -9.76 9.57 9.93
C GLU A 84 -10.51 8.77 8.88
N GLN A 85 -10.22 8.97 7.61
CA GLN A 85 -10.85 8.23 6.53
C GLN A 85 -10.54 6.74 6.59
N THR A 86 -9.30 6.35 6.92
CA THR A 86 -8.93 4.94 7.08
C THR A 86 -9.68 4.30 8.25
N ARG A 87 -9.91 5.03 9.36
CA ARG A 87 -10.69 4.53 10.49
C ARG A 87 -12.15 4.24 10.16
N SER A 88 -12.72 4.95 9.19
CA SER A 88 -14.10 4.77 8.74
C SER A 88 -14.28 3.62 7.73
N LEU A 89 -13.19 3.09 7.17
CA LEU A 89 -13.25 1.96 6.26
C LEU A 89 -13.57 0.67 7.00
N ASP A 90 -14.32 -0.21 6.32
CA ASP A 90 -14.43 -1.61 6.74
C ASP A 90 -13.05 -2.28 6.69
N THR A 91 -12.76 -3.09 7.69
CA THR A 91 -11.47 -3.79 7.82
C THR A 91 -11.18 -4.69 6.61
N ASN A 92 -12.23 -5.28 6.02
CA ASN A 92 -12.12 -6.14 4.83
C ASN A 92 -11.72 -5.37 3.57
N ALA A 93 -12.05 -4.08 3.53
CA ALA A 93 -11.75 -3.20 2.40
C ALA A 93 -10.37 -2.54 2.50
N MET A 94 -9.66 -2.69 3.61
CA MET A 94 -8.36 -2.06 3.83
C MET A 94 -7.23 -2.79 3.11
N THR A 95 -6.28 -2.01 2.59
CA THR A 95 -5.00 -2.55 2.10
C THR A 95 -4.10 -2.97 3.26
N MET A 96 -3.13 -3.85 3.00
CA MET A 96 -2.15 -4.28 4.00
C MET A 96 -1.42 -3.10 4.67
N SER A 97 -1.12 -2.03 3.92
CA SER A 97 -0.49 -0.82 4.47
C SER A 97 -1.41 -0.08 5.44
N GLN A 98 -2.69 0.06 5.10
CA GLN A 98 -3.71 0.69 5.95
C GLN A 98 -3.95 -0.13 7.21
N LEU A 99 -4.07 -1.45 7.10
CA LEU A 99 -4.21 -2.37 8.24
C LEU A 99 -3.03 -2.25 9.22
N ARG A 100 -1.78 -2.19 8.73
CA ARG A 100 -0.60 -1.99 9.57
C ARG A 100 -0.63 -0.65 10.32
N LYS A 101 -1.03 0.44 9.65
CA LYS A 101 -1.17 1.76 10.28
C LYS A 101 -2.27 1.74 11.35
N GLN A 102 -3.40 1.10 11.05
CA GLN A 102 -4.53 0.97 11.95
C GLN A 102 -4.17 0.13 13.18
N SER A 103 -3.51 -1.02 13.00
CA SER A 103 -3.06 -1.87 14.10
C SER A 103 -2.16 -1.10 15.07
N LYS A 104 -1.18 -0.33 14.54
CA LYS A 104 -0.33 0.52 15.38
C LYS A 104 -1.09 1.63 16.11
N SER A 105 -2.12 2.22 15.49
CA SER A 105 -2.96 3.24 16.14
C SER A 105 -3.78 2.63 17.27
N LEU A 106 -4.45 1.51 17.01
CA LEU A 106 -5.25 0.79 17.99
C LEU A 106 -4.41 0.30 19.17
N GLN A 107 -3.20 -0.19 18.92
CA GLN A 107 -2.28 -0.59 19.99
C GLN A 107 -1.93 0.59 20.90
N LYS A 108 -1.59 1.75 20.33
CA LYS A 108 -1.33 2.96 21.13
C LYS A 108 -2.55 3.45 21.90
N GLU A 109 -3.73 3.34 21.31
CA GLU A 109 -4.97 3.69 21.99
C GLU A 109 -5.24 2.74 23.15
N LEU A 110 -5.02 1.44 22.98
CA LEU A 110 -5.10 0.42 24.05
C LEU A 110 -4.12 0.68 25.18
N ASP A 111 -2.86 1.01 24.85
CA ASP A 111 -1.82 1.31 25.83
C ASP A 111 -2.17 2.54 26.71
N ASN A 112 -3.00 3.45 26.20
CA ASN A 112 -3.45 4.66 26.89
C ASN A 112 -4.79 4.49 27.63
N VAL A 113 -5.50 3.36 27.46
CA VAL A 113 -6.80 3.12 28.08
C VAL A 113 -6.64 2.16 29.24
N SER A 114 -7.06 2.58 30.43
CA SER A 114 -7.11 1.68 31.59
C SER A 114 -8.31 0.73 31.47
N LYS A 115 -8.05 -0.58 31.45
CA LYS A 115 -9.09 -1.62 31.42
C LYS A 115 -10.03 -1.55 32.62
N SER A 116 -9.52 -1.14 33.80
CA SER A 116 -10.31 -1.01 35.02
C SER A 116 -11.22 0.21 35.03
N LEU A 117 -10.80 1.33 34.41
CA LEU A 117 -11.57 2.58 34.40
C LEU A 117 -12.55 2.62 33.20
N ASN A 118 -12.20 2.03 32.07
CA ASN A 118 -13.01 2.06 30.86
C ASN A 118 -13.09 0.66 30.18
N PRO A 119 -13.69 -0.34 30.83
CA PRO A 119 -13.66 -1.72 30.34
C PRO A 119 -14.32 -1.87 28.96
N LYS A 120 -15.46 -1.20 28.72
CA LYS A 120 -16.15 -1.25 27.43
C LYS A 120 -15.32 -0.69 26.27
N LEU A 121 -14.64 0.44 26.48
CA LEU A 121 -13.76 1.03 25.47
C LEU A 121 -12.55 0.14 25.21
N TYR A 122 -11.97 -0.44 26.26
CA TYR A 122 -10.85 -1.37 26.15
C TYR A 122 -11.23 -2.60 25.30
N GLU A 123 -12.37 -3.24 25.60
CA GLU A 123 -12.89 -4.40 24.85
C GLU A 123 -13.18 -4.05 23.37
N GLN A 124 -13.74 -2.86 23.08
CA GLN A 124 -13.98 -2.42 21.73
C GLN A 124 -12.67 -2.23 20.95
N LEU A 125 -11.66 -1.62 21.54
CA LEU A 125 -10.36 -1.43 20.92
C LEU A 125 -9.64 -2.76 20.71
N GLU A 126 -9.70 -3.67 21.68
CA GLU A 126 -9.12 -5.01 21.61
C GLU A 126 -9.76 -5.83 20.48
N SER A 127 -11.10 -5.85 20.40
CA SER A 127 -11.84 -6.54 19.35
C SER A 127 -11.50 -5.99 17.96
N ARG A 128 -11.41 -4.65 17.81
CA ARG A 128 -11.00 -4.03 16.54
C ARG A 128 -9.55 -4.38 16.18
N LEU A 129 -8.65 -4.39 17.12
CA LEU A 129 -7.25 -4.77 16.90
C LEU A 129 -7.16 -6.23 16.45
N GLN A 130 -7.92 -7.11 17.06
CA GLN A 130 -8.00 -8.52 16.67
C GLN A 130 -8.52 -8.69 15.24
N ALA A 131 -9.60 -8.00 14.86
CA ALA A 131 -10.15 -8.03 13.50
C ALA A 131 -9.12 -7.54 12.45
N VAL A 132 -8.42 -6.45 12.74
CA VAL A 132 -7.35 -5.92 11.87
C VAL A 132 -6.21 -6.92 11.71
N ASN A 133 -5.77 -7.54 12.79
CA ASN A 133 -4.68 -8.52 12.77
C ASN A 133 -5.08 -9.80 12.02
N SER A 134 -6.31 -10.30 12.21
CA SER A 134 -6.84 -11.44 11.46
C SER A 134 -6.88 -11.15 9.96
N ARG A 135 -7.34 -9.97 9.57
CA ARG A 135 -7.38 -9.58 8.16
C ARG A 135 -5.98 -9.44 7.54
N MET A 136 -5.01 -8.94 8.28
CA MET A 136 -3.61 -8.91 7.82
C MET A 136 -3.07 -10.32 7.57
N GLU A 137 -3.40 -11.28 8.43
CA GLU A 137 -2.96 -12.67 8.26
C GLU A 137 -3.63 -13.33 7.06
N GLU A 138 -4.94 -13.13 6.84
CA GLU A 138 -5.65 -13.60 5.65
C GLU A 138 -4.99 -13.09 4.35
N LEU A 139 -4.71 -11.78 4.28
CA LEU A 139 -4.05 -11.19 3.13
C LEU A 139 -2.63 -11.72 2.93
N ARG A 140 -1.90 -12.02 4.02
CA ARG A 140 -0.57 -12.62 3.96
C ARG A 140 -0.61 -14.04 3.40
N ILE A 141 -1.56 -14.85 3.84
CA ILE A 141 -1.76 -16.23 3.37
C ILE A 141 -2.15 -16.21 1.88
N SER A 142 -3.10 -15.36 1.50
CA SER A 142 -3.51 -15.20 0.10
C SER A 142 -2.35 -14.78 -0.80
N ALA A 143 -1.55 -13.82 -0.38
CA ALA A 143 -0.37 -13.37 -1.12
C ALA A 143 0.69 -14.46 -1.26
N LYS A 144 0.87 -15.33 -0.25
CA LYS A 144 1.78 -16.47 -0.28
C LYS A 144 1.29 -17.51 -1.27
N GLY A 145 0.01 -17.89 -1.23
CA GLY A 145 -0.59 -18.85 -2.17
C GLY A 145 -0.49 -18.39 -3.62
N VAL A 146 -0.74 -17.10 -3.91
CA VAL A 146 -0.56 -16.54 -5.25
C VAL A 146 0.90 -16.61 -5.70
N LYS A 147 1.86 -16.29 -4.82
CA LYS A 147 3.28 -16.37 -5.14
C LYS A 147 3.71 -17.81 -5.46
N GLU A 148 3.27 -18.79 -4.68
CA GLU A 148 3.56 -20.20 -4.92
C GLU A 148 2.95 -20.70 -6.24
N SER A 149 1.72 -20.29 -6.57
CA SER A 149 1.09 -20.65 -7.85
C SER A 149 1.82 -20.02 -9.05
N LEU A 150 2.27 -18.78 -8.96
CA LEU A 150 3.05 -18.10 -10.01
C LEU A 150 4.43 -18.75 -10.21
N ILE A 151 5.10 -19.16 -9.13
CA ILE A 151 6.39 -19.85 -9.20
C ILE A 151 6.19 -21.23 -9.90
N ASN A 152 5.16 -21.98 -9.53
CA ASN A 152 4.85 -23.25 -10.16
C ASN A 152 4.50 -23.09 -11.64
N GLN A 153 3.73 -22.05 -12.00
CA GLN A 153 3.39 -21.76 -13.39
C GLN A 153 4.60 -21.30 -14.21
N SER A 154 5.49 -20.49 -13.64
CA SER A 154 6.72 -20.06 -14.31
C SER A 154 7.72 -21.22 -14.48
N SER A 155 7.81 -22.13 -13.52
CA SER A 155 8.65 -23.33 -13.63
C SER A 155 8.14 -24.30 -14.68
N LEU A 156 6.81 -24.47 -14.80
CA LEU A 156 6.20 -25.27 -15.88
C LEU A 156 6.46 -24.67 -17.25
N ASN A 157 6.34 -23.35 -17.40
CA ASN A 157 6.63 -22.66 -18.66
C ASN A 157 8.12 -22.73 -19.03
N PHE A 158 9.02 -22.68 -18.04
CA PHE A 158 10.45 -22.86 -18.28
C PHE A 158 10.78 -24.30 -18.72
N MET A 159 10.16 -25.32 -18.11
CA MET A 159 10.36 -26.72 -18.51
C MET A 159 9.82 -26.99 -19.91
N THR A 160 8.65 -26.45 -20.28
CA THR A 160 8.10 -26.61 -21.64
C THR A 160 8.93 -25.84 -22.66
N GLY A 161 9.43 -24.65 -22.35
CA GLY A 161 10.32 -23.88 -23.20
C GLY A 161 11.67 -24.57 -23.45
N SER A 162 12.26 -25.21 -22.42
CA SER A 162 13.52 -25.92 -22.56
C SER A 162 13.40 -27.24 -23.37
N VAL A 163 12.25 -27.92 -23.30
CA VAL A 163 11.95 -29.09 -24.09
C VAL A 163 11.77 -28.74 -25.56
N LEU A 164 11.10 -27.63 -25.85
CA LEU A 164 10.96 -27.13 -27.24
C LEU A 164 12.30 -26.69 -27.83
N ALA A 165 13.16 -26.04 -27.05
CA ALA A 165 14.49 -25.63 -27.50
C ALA A 165 15.38 -26.82 -27.81
N LYS A 166 15.39 -27.88 -26.96
CA LYS A 166 16.12 -29.14 -27.24
C LYS A 166 15.54 -29.89 -28.44
N GLY A 167 14.22 -29.88 -28.61
CA GLY A 167 13.58 -30.49 -29.79
C GLY A 167 13.97 -29.80 -31.11
N ALA A 168 14.09 -28.45 -31.11
CA ALA A 168 14.53 -27.69 -32.27
C ALA A 168 16.03 -27.91 -32.60
N GLU A 169 16.87 -28.07 -31.59
CA GLU A 169 18.30 -28.38 -31.76
C GLU A 169 18.56 -29.76 -32.34
N LEU A 170 17.81 -30.76 -31.87
CA LEU A 170 17.83 -32.12 -32.40
C LEU A 170 17.29 -32.23 -33.84
N ALA A 171 16.28 -31.44 -34.19
CA ALA A 171 15.76 -31.36 -35.56
C ALA A 171 16.76 -30.65 -36.50
N GLY A 172 17.43 -29.63 -36.02
CA GLY A 172 18.46 -28.89 -36.77
C GLY A 172 19.71 -29.72 -37.06
N SER A 173 20.16 -30.57 -36.12
CA SER A 173 21.30 -31.46 -36.33
C SER A 173 20.98 -32.54 -37.34
N LYS A 174 19.80 -33.16 -37.29
CA LYS A 174 19.38 -34.18 -38.27
C LYS A 174 19.18 -33.62 -39.69
N LEU A 175 18.78 -32.37 -39.83
CA LEU A 175 18.68 -31.70 -41.13
C LEU A 175 20.06 -31.40 -41.72
N ARG A 176 21.08 -31.09 -40.94
CA ARG A 176 22.47 -30.96 -41.40
C ARG A 176 23.04 -32.29 -41.87
N ASP A 177 22.85 -33.36 -41.08
CA ASP A 177 23.31 -34.70 -41.45
C ASP A 177 22.69 -35.21 -42.77
N LEU A 178 21.42 -34.83 -43.06
CA LEU A 178 20.75 -35.13 -44.31
C LEU A 178 21.29 -34.29 -45.50
N SER A 179 21.67 -33.03 -45.24
CA SER A 179 22.24 -32.13 -46.25
C SER A 179 23.62 -32.59 -46.70
N ASP A 180 24.43 -33.11 -45.78
CA ASP A 180 25.79 -33.58 -46.07
C ASP A 180 25.76 -34.95 -46.84
N THR A 181 24.66 -35.74 -46.70
CA THR A 181 24.49 -37.03 -47.38
C THR A 181 23.99 -36.89 -48.83
N ILE A 182 23.50 -35.72 -49.24
CA ILE A 182 22.98 -35.45 -50.61
C ILE A 182 24.04 -34.80 -51.51
N THR A 183 25.19 -34.40 -50.98
CA THR A 183 26.26 -33.67 -51.70
C THR A 183 27.44 -34.55 -52.14
N ASP A 184 27.42 -35.84 -51.82
CA ASP A 184 28.33 -36.91 -52.35
C ASP A 184 27.58 -37.76 -53.41
#